data_57018dbaa17e082a2df1c06e00f5308d
#
_entry.id   57018dbaa17e082a2df1c06e00f5308d
#
_cell.length_a   1.000
_cell.length_b   1.000
_cell.length_c   1.000
_cell.angle_alpha   90.00
_cell.angle_beta   90.00
_cell.angle_gamma   90.00
#
_symmetry.space_group_name_H-M   'P 1'
#
loop_
_entity.id
_entity.type
_entity.pdbx_description
1 polymer ?
#
loop_
_entity_poly.entity_id
_entity_poly.type
_entity_poly.pdbx_seq_one_letter_code
_entity_poly.pdbx_strand_id
1 'polypeptide(L)'
;IFIKRLIEENGKKEQKFYFYDDRESNDLITETLKHKMWEAGLPDDDTLKVEFDLSYMNKKKKLVTIHGIKNKASMCPVIIHGRPESKLFAWTVGLGNGTGISLGAVI
;
A
#
# COMPACT_ATOMS: atom_id res chain seq x y z
N ILE A 1 4.63 2.74 4.53
CA ILE A 1 3.93 2.19 3.34
C ILE A 1 4.42 2.90 2.10
N PHE A 2 4.85 2.18 1.10
CA PHE A 2 5.08 2.78 -0.20
C PHE A 2 4.23 2.09 -1.27
N ILE A 3 3.82 2.88 -2.25
CA ILE A 3 3.01 2.43 -3.37
C ILE A 3 3.77 2.80 -4.64
N LYS A 4 4.14 1.79 -5.41
CA LYS A 4 4.91 1.95 -6.63
C LYS A 4 4.18 1.29 -7.80
N ARG A 5 4.09 2.00 -8.91
CA ARG A 5 3.50 1.48 -10.15
C ARG A 5 4.39 1.80 -11.33
N LEU A 6 4.41 0.90 -12.28
CA LEU A 6 5.07 1.10 -13.55
C LEU A 6 4.07 1.74 -14.51
N ILE A 7 4.40 2.95 -15.01
CA ILE A 7 3.59 3.62 -16.02
C ILE A 7 4.33 3.67 -17.33
N GLU A 8 3.58 3.53 -18.42
CA GLU A 8 4.10 3.67 -19.77
C GLU A 8 3.55 4.95 -20.39
N GLU A 9 4.45 5.86 -20.75
CA GLU A 9 4.11 7.14 -21.35
C GLU A 9 5.05 7.41 -22.51
N ASN A 10 4.47 7.67 -23.70
CA ASN A 10 5.24 7.92 -24.95
C ASN A 10 6.25 6.81 -25.27
N GLY A 11 5.90 5.55 -25.01
CA GLY A 11 6.76 4.40 -25.24
C GLY A 11 7.86 4.21 -24.20
N LYS A 12 7.91 5.03 -23.15
CA LYS A 12 8.85 4.90 -22.03
C LYS A 12 8.14 4.37 -20.81
N LYS A 13 8.78 3.41 -20.13
CA LYS A 13 8.29 2.87 -18.87
C LYS A 13 8.97 3.60 -17.73
N GLU A 14 8.18 4.22 -16.86
CA GLU A 14 8.65 4.94 -15.69
C GLU A 14 8.00 4.41 -14.44
N GLN A 15 8.75 4.43 -13.33
CA GLN A 15 8.20 4.08 -12.02
C GLN A 15 7.61 5.32 -11.39
N LYS A 16 6.36 5.22 -10.91
CA LYS A 16 5.71 6.29 -10.18
C LYS A 16 5.44 5.85 -8.76
N PHE A 17 5.79 6.70 -7.79
CA PHE A 17 5.47 6.51 -6.39
C PHE A 17 4.25 7.34 -6.02
N TYR A 18 3.37 6.75 -5.21
CA TYR A 18 2.17 7.41 -4.72
C TYR A 18 2.27 7.60 -3.21
N PHE A 19 1.80 8.74 -2.74
CA PHE A 19 1.83 9.12 -1.33
C PHE A 19 0.42 9.20 -0.75
N TYR A 20 0.33 9.39 0.56
CA TYR A 20 -0.95 9.50 1.26
C TYR A 20 -1.86 10.60 0.70
N ASP A 21 -1.29 11.65 0.14
CA ASP A 21 -2.02 12.78 -0.44
C ASP A 21 -2.35 12.62 -1.92
N ASP A 22 -1.92 11.54 -2.55
CA ASP A 22 -2.30 11.24 -3.93
C ASP A 22 -3.71 10.66 -3.99
N ARG A 23 -4.48 11.12 -4.96
CA ARG A 23 -5.89 10.77 -5.13
C ARG A 23 -6.12 9.27 -5.28
N GLU A 24 -5.24 8.60 -5.99
CA GLU A 24 -5.36 7.18 -6.34
C GLU A 24 -4.82 6.25 -5.25
N SER A 25 -4.13 6.76 -4.26
CA SER A 25 -3.38 5.94 -3.30
C SER A 25 -4.25 4.93 -2.54
N ASN A 26 -5.42 5.36 -2.07
CA ASN A 26 -6.32 4.48 -1.33
C ASN A 26 -6.78 3.30 -2.20
N ASP A 27 -7.13 3.55 -3.45
CA ASP A 27 -7.55 2.52 -4.39
C ASP A 27 -6.40 1.58 -4.72
N LEU A 28 -5.19 2.10 -4.90
CA LEU A 28 -4.00 1.31 -5.21
C LEU A 28 -3.60 0.40 -4.05
N ILE A 29 -3.68 0.87 -2.81
CA ILE A 29 -3.40 0.03 -1.63
C ILE A 29 -4.44 -1.09 -1.53
N THR A 30 -5.71 -0.75 -1.72
CA THR A 30 -6.81 -1.72 -1.68
C THR A 30 -6.62 -2.78 -2.76
N GLU A 31 -6.30 -2.37 -3.97
CA GLU A 31 -6.02 -3.28 -5.09
C GLU A 31 -4.84 -4.21 -4.80
N THR A 32 -3.76 -3.67 -4.25
CA THR A 32 -2.57 -4.46 -3.90
C THR A 32 -2.91 -5.51 -2.85
N LEU A 33 -3.69 -5.15 -1.83
CA LEU A 33 -4.11 -6.10 -0.79
C LEU A 33 -5.03 -7.18 -1.36
N LYS A 34 -5.98 -6.81 -2.22
CA LYS A 34 -6.85 -7.78 -2.90
C LYS A 34 -6.05 -8.76 -3.74
N HIS A 35 -5.05 -8.28 -4.45
CA HIS A 35 -4.17 -9.13 -5.26
C HIS A 35 -3.39 -10.12 -4.39
N LYS A 36 -2.86 -9.67 -3.26
CA LYS A 36 -2.18 -10.55 -2.30
C LYS A 36 -3.13 -11.62 -1.74
N MET A 37 -4.38 -11.24 -1.44
CA MET A 37 -5.40 -12.18 -0.99
C MET A 37 -5.70 -13.22 -2.06
N TRP A 38 -5.83 -12.80 -3.30
CA TRP A 38 -6.05 -13.71 -4.42
C TRP A 38 -4.91 -14.71 -4.59
N GLU A 39 -3.66 -14.25 -4.55
CA GLU A 39 -2.47 -15.10 -4.62
C GLU A 39 -2.40 -16.10 -3.47
N ALA A 40 -2.89 -15.73 -2.29
CA ALA A 40 -2.94 -16.60 -1.11
C ALA A 40 -4.12 -17.58 -1.13
N GLY A 41 -4.99 -17.53 -2.14
CA GLY A 41 -6.16 -18.40 -2.25
C GLY A 41 -7.33 -17.99 -1.37
N LEU A 42 -7.35 -16.75 -0.87
CA LEU A 42 -8.45 -16.24 -0.05
C LEU A 42 -9.63 -15.80 -0.92
N PRO A 43 -10.89 -15.91 -0.40
CA PRO A 43 -12.05 -15.41 -1.11
C PRO A 43 -11.98 -13.90 -1.33
N ASP A 44 -12.56 -13.43 -2.42
CA ASP A 44 -12.69 -12.01 -2.68
C ASP A 44 -13.59 -11.34 -1.62
N ASP A 45 -13.24 -10.12 -1.24
CA ASP A 45 -13.97 -9.33 -0.26
C ASP A 45 -14.40 -8.00 -0.88
N ASP A 46 -15.66 -7.91 -1.29
CA ASP A 46 -16.24 -6.71 -1.89
C ASP A 46 -16.32 -5.53 -0.91
N THR A 47 -16.25 -5.80 0.39
CA THR A 47 -16.29 -4.76 1.42
C THR A 47 -14.93 -4.19 1.76
N LEU A 48 -13.85 -4.76 1.21
CA LEU A 48 -12.49 -4.34 1.50
C LEU A 48 -12.22 -2.93 0.96
N LYS A 49 -11.82 -2.05 1.86
CA LYS A 49 -11.38 -0.70 1.53
C LYS A 49 -10.28 -0.30 2.48
N VAL A 50 -9.17 0.14 1.93
CA VAL A 50 -8.04 0.67 2.70
C VAL A 50 -7.89 2.14 2.35
N GLU A 51 -7.76 2.98 3.36
CA GLU A 51 -7.57 4.42 3.16
C GLU A 51 -6.57 4.99 4.15
N PHE A 52 -5.83 6.01 3.74
CA PHE A 52 -4.97 6.74 4.65
C PHE A 52 -5.81 7.61 5.60
N ASP A 53 -5.42 7.62 6.87
CA ASP A 53 -6.02 8.50 7.87
C ASP A 53 -5.39 9.89 7.77
N LEU A 54 -6.00 10.76 6.98
CA LEU A 54 -5.49 12.10 6.74
C LEU A 54 -5.68 13.04 7.94
N SER A 55 -6.41 12.61 8.97
CA SER A 55 -6.54 13.35 10.22
C SER A 55 -5.32 13.28 11.12
N TYR A 56 -4.41 12.34 10.85
CA TYR A 56 -3.19 12.19 11.64
C TYR A 56 -2.22 13.32 11.36
N MET A 57 -1.85 14.04 12.41
CA MET A 57 -1.09 15.30 12.29
C MET A 57 0.39 15.10 11.94
N ASN A 58 0.96 13.95 12.27
CA ASN A 58 2.38 13.65 12.04
C ASN A 58 2.66 12.86 10.75
N LYS A 59 1.70 12.84 9.82
CA LYS A 59 1.90 12.19 8.53
C LYS A 59 3.01 12.89 7.74
N LYS A 60 3.86 12.12 7.09
CA LYS A 60 4.99 12.63 6.32
C LYS A 60 5.43 11.67 5.22
N LYS A 61 6.17 12.19 4.28
CA LYS A 61 6.80 11.43 3.20
C LYS A 61 8.24 11.15 3.59
N LYS A 62 8.73 9.95 3.27
CA LYS A 62 10.10 9.53 3.62
C LYS A 62 10.74 8.80 2.45
N LEU A 63 12.03 9.06 2.24
CA LEU A 63 12.85 8.30 1.31
C LEU A 63 13.52 7.15 2.06
N VAL A 64 13.28 5.93 1.58
CA VAL A 64 13.83 4.71 2.19
C VAL A 64 14.71 4.01 1.17
N THR A 65 15.96 3.71 1.56
CA THR A 65 16.89 2.97 0.70
C THR A 65 16.86 1.50 1.07
N ILE A 66 16.55 0.64 0.09
CA ILE A 66 16.47 -0.80 0.24
C ILE A 66 17.34 -1.43 -0.82
N HIS A 67 18.36 -2.19 -0.41
CA HIS A 67 19.31 -2.83 -1.33
C HIS A 67 19.89 -1.84 -2.37
N GLY A 68 20.19 -0.62 -1.94
CA GLY A 68 20.71 0.43 -2.81
C GLY A 68 19.68 1.15 -3.67
N ILE A 69 18.41 0.74 -3.62
CA ILE A 69 17.30 1.35 -4.38
C ILE A 69 16.55 2.31 -3.48
N LYS A 70 16.37 3.53 -3.95
CA LYS A 70 15.60 4.56 -3.22
C LYS A 70 14.11 4.40 -3.48
N ASN A 71 13.33 4.31 -2.41
CA ASN A 71 11.87 4.20 -2.46
C ASN A 71 11.25 5.35 -1.67
N LYS A 72 10.20 5.95 -2.24
CA LYS A 72 9.46 7.04 -1.59
C LYS A 72 8.26 6.43 -0.86
N ALA A 73 8.19 6.63 0.44
CA ALA A 73 7.17 6.01 1.30
C ALA A 73 6.33 7.05 2.03
N SER A 74 5.13 6.65 2.43
CA SER A 74 4.26 7.45 3.29
C SER A 74 4.34 6.96 4.73
N MET A 75 4.56 7.89 5.64
CA MET A 75 4.49 7.68 7.08
C MET A 75 3.14 8.21 7.56
N CYS A 76 2.09 7.44 7.34
CA CYS A 76 0.70 7.82 7.63
C CYS A 76 -0.09 6.56 8.01
N PRO A 77 -0.87 6.59 9.11
CA PRO A 77 -1.72 5.45 9.45
C PRO A 77 -2.80 5.21 8.40
N VAL A 78 -3.33 4.01 8.38
CA VAL A 78 -4.41 3.63 7.48
C VAL A 78 -5.60 3.11 8.28
N ILE A 79 -6.78 3.22 7.68
CA ILE A 79 -8.02 2.64 8.17
C ILE A 79 -8.39 1.50 7.23
N ILE A 80 -8.64 0.31 7.76
CA ILE A 80 -9.00 -0.86 6.97
C ILE A 80 -10.46 -1.21 7.26
N HIS A 81 -11.26 -1.24 6.20
CA HIS A 81 -12.65 -1.71 6.23
C HIS A 81 -12.71 -3.04 5.50
N GLY A 82 -13.44 -4.00 6.05
CA GLY A 82 -13.61 -5.31 5.43
C GLY A 82 -13.98 -6.37 6.44
N ARG A 83 -13.96 -7.63 5.99
CA ARG A 83 -14.23 -8.77 6.85
C ARG A 83 -13.08 -8.99 7.83
N PRO A 84 -13.34 -9.62 9.00
CA PRO A 84 -12.28 -9.92 9.96
C PRO A 84 -11.09 -10.69 9.37
N GLU A 85 -11.35 -11.62 8.44
CA GLU A 85 -10.30 -12.40 7.75
C GLU A 85 -9.41 -11.51 6.90
N SER A 86 -9.98 -10.52 6.22
CA SER A 86 -9.24 -9.57 5.40
C SER A 86 -8.35 -8.68 6.26
N LYS A 87 -8.85 -8.22 7.38
CA LYS A 87 -8.09 -7.40 8.33
C LYS A 87 -6.94 -8.19 8.94
N LEU A 88 -7.17 -9.45 9.33
CA LEU A 88 -6.14 -10.33 9.85
C LEU A 88 -5.06 -10.60 8.80
N PHE A 89 -5.46 -10.84 7.57
CA PHE A 89 -4.52 -11.02 6.46
C PHE A 89 -3.65 -9.77 6.24
N ALA A 90 -4.25 -8.59 6.26
CA ALA A 90 -3.52 -7.33 6.14
C ALA A 90 -2.51 -7.15 7.27
N TRP A 91 -2.89 -7.50 8.50
CA TRP A 91 -2.01 -7.49 9.66
C TRP A 91 -0.80 -8.42 9.45
N THR A 92 -1.05 -9.60 8.89
CA THR A 92 -0.03 -10.64 8.72
C THR A 92 0.95 -10.30 7.59
N VAL A 93 0.46 -9.80 6.45
CA VAL A 93 1.29 -9.59 5.25
C VAL A 93 1.70 -8.13 5.03
N GLY A 94 1.07 -7.19 5.74
CA GLY A 94 1.32 -5.76 5.57
C GLY A 94 0.62 -5.16 4.36
N LEU A 95 0.80 -3.84 4.17
CA LEU A 95 0.13 -3.06 3.13
C LEU A 95 1.14 -2.43 2.17
N GLY A 96 0.70 -2.26 0.92
CA GLY A 96 1.52 -1.65 -0.12
C GLY A 96 2.58 -2.57 -0.68
N ASN A 97 3.60 -1.98 -1.30
CA ASN A 97 4.73 -2.69 -1.87
C ASN A 97 5.85 -2.86 -0.84
N GLY A 98 6.71 -3.88 -1.03
CA GLY A 98 7.90 -4.07 -0.18
C GLY A 98 7.61 -4.52 1.25
N THR A 99 6.47 -5.11 1.51
CA THR A 99 6.05 -5.52 2.87
C THR A 99 6.91 -6.62 3.49
N GLY A 100 7.60 -7.41 2.67
CA GLY A 100 8.49 -8.47 3.14
C GLY A 100 9.74 -7.97 3.89
N ILE A 101 10.00 -6.66 3.88
CA ILE A 101 11.12 -6.01 4.56
C ILE A 101 10.65 -4.99 5.59
N SER A 102 9.52 -5.25 6.21
CA SER A 102 8.88 -4.44 7.26
C SER A 102 8.36 -3.07 6.82
N LEU A 103 8.36 -2.75 5.53
CA LEU A 103 7.68 -1.57 5.03
C LEU A 103 6.20 -1.88 4.83
N GLY A 104 5.34 -1.08 5.43
CA GLY A 104 3.89 -1.29 5.36
C GLY A 104 3.34 -2.28 6.36
N ALA A 105 4.12 -2.64 7.39
CA ALA A 105 3.61 -3.46 8.48
C ALA A 105 2.45 -2.75 9.20
N VAL A 106 1.42 -3.51 9.51
CA VAL A 106 0.25 -3.01 10.25
C VAL A 106 0.51 -3.17 11.73
N ILE A 107 0.42 -2.08 12.45
CA ILE A 107 0.70 -2.04 13.88
C ILE A 107 -0.60 -1.95 14.68
#